data_e81dd67280c9e393541f8bc35fc2334e
#
_entry.id   e81dd67280c9e393541f8bc35fc2334e
#
_cell.length_a   1.000
_cell.length_b   1.000
_cell.length_c   1.000
_cell.angle_alpha   90.00
_cell.angle_beta   90.00
_cell.angle_gamma   90.00
#
_symmetry.space_group_name_H-M   'P 1'
#
loop_
_entity.id
_entity.type
_entity.pdbx_description
1 polymer ?
#
loop_
_entity_poly.entity_id
_entity_poly.type
_entity_poly.pdbx_seq_one_letter_code
_entity_poly.pdbx_strand_id
1 'polypeptide(L)'
;EFSGRSINLVMSNRGWKALEDVGLDEEIRKIGIPVDKRAIHLQDGKLNYQYYGKEGEAIFSLSRGVLNRKMVDLAEAEGVEFFFERKIWDVTLASATLWEGETEQGDWTELKYDKVFGADGAFSRIRHRMQRQSMFDYSQEFMKIGYKELHIPANADGSPKIDIHSLHIWPRGNFMLMGLANLDNSFTCTLFMPIEGENSFESLTNEEKLVSFFANYFPDTKDVIPDLVRDFFRNPTSYLAIMKCFPWTFNDKIALIGDSAHAIVPFYGHGMNAGFEDITILNELMQQY
;
A
#
# COMPACT_ATOMS: atom_id res chain seq x y z
N GLU A 1 15.73 1.41 10.92
CA GLU A 1 15.72 2.35 9.77
C GLU A 1 14.95 1.72 8.63
N PHE A 2 13.84 2.35 8.22
CA PHE A 2 13.10 1.86 7.06
C PHE A 2 13.93 2.16 5.80
N SER A 3 14.62 1.17 5.27
CA SER A 3 15.53 1.28 4.10
C SER A 3 14.86 0.92 2.78
N GLY A 4 13.52 0.87 2.72
CA GLY A 4 12.75 0.48 1.54
C GLY A 4 12.08 1.65 0.86
N ARG A 5 12.08 1.67 -0.49
CA ARG A 5 11.15 2.51 -1.27
C ARG A 5 9.73 2.02 -1.01
N SER A 6 8.79 2.93 -0.97
CA SER A 6 7.41 2.61 -0.61
C SER A 6 6.46 3.42 -1.47
N ILE A 7 5.48 2.76 -2.05
CA ILE A 7 4.35 3.42 -2.71
C ILE A 7 3.67 4.34 -1.70
N ASN A 8 3.32 5.57 -2.12
CA ASN A 8 2.51 6.44 -1.29
C ASN A 8 1.10 5.86 -1.14
N LEU A 9 0.58 6.02 0.05
CA LEU A 9 -0.77 5.63 0.42
C LEU A 9 -1.73 6.80 0.23
N VAL A 10 -2.98 6.49 -0.05
CA VAL A 10 -4.07 7.46 -0.13
C VAL A 10 -5.00 7.25 1.05
N MET A 11 -5.08 8.22 1.96
CA MET A 11 -6.03 8.21 3.06
C MET A 11 -7.35 8.85 2.62
N SER A 12 -8.46 8.14 2.79
CA SER A 12 -9.82 8.61 2.54
C SER A 12 -10.63 8.66 3.83
N ASN A 13 -11.88 9.09 3.76
CA ASN A 13 -12.78 9.18 4.93
C ASN A 13 -12.90 7.87 5.71
N ARG A 14 -12.81 6.70 5.06
CA ARG A 14 -12.83 5.40 5.75
C ARG A 14 -11.63 5.21 6.66
N GLY A 15 -10.44 5.59 6.18
CA GLY A 15 -9.22 5.53 6.99
C GLY A 15 -9.23 6.57 8.11
N TRP A 16 -9.70 7.79 7.84
CA TRP A 16 -9.80 8.84 8.84
C TRP A 16 -10.70 8.46 9.99
N LYS A 17 -11.87 7.83 9.73
CA LYS A 17 -12.80 7.42 10.78
C LYS A 17 -12.13 6.53 11.84
N ALA A 18 -11.34 5.54 11.45
CA ALA A 18 -10.63 4.69 12.41
C ALA A 18 -9.63 5.46 13.28
N LEU A 19 -8.97 6.47 12.72
CA LEU A 19 -8.04 7.32 13.46
C LEU A 19 -8.76 8.31 14.37
N GLU A 20 -9.87 8.86 13.92
CA GLU A 20 -10.77 9.75 14.70
C GLU A 20 -11.34 9.01 15.93
N ASP A 21 -11.75 7.75 15.76
CA ASP A 21 -12.29 6.93 16.85
C ASP A 21 -11.29 6.70 18.00
N VAL A 22 -9.98 6.85 17.74
CA VAL A 22 -8.91 6.72 18.73
C VAL A 22 -8.14 8.04 18.98
N GLY A 23 -8.59 9.15 18.40
CA GLY A 23 -8.01 10.49 18.62
C GLY A 23 -6.62 10.70 17.99
N LEU A 24 -6.27 9.95 16.95
CA LEU A 24 -4.95 10.02 16.28
C LEU A 24 -4.98 10.78 14.95
N ASP A 25 -6.15 11.18 14.46
CA ASP A 25 -6.31 11.79 13.14
C ASP A 25 -5.53 13.10 12.99
N GLU A 26 -5.54 13.99 14.00
CA GLU A 26 -4.79 15.25 13.96
C GLU A 26 -3.27 15.03 13.82
N GLU A 27 -2.72 14.03 14.49
CA GLU A 27 -1.29 13.71 14.43
C GLU A 27 -0.91 13.13 13.04
N ILE A 28 -1.79 12.35 12.44
CA ILE A 28 -1.55 11.76 11.12
C ILE A 28 -1.80 12.80 10.01
N ARG A 29 -2.73 13.75 10.18
CA ARG A 29 -2.93 14.85 9.23
C ARG A 29 -1.66 15.70 9.05
N LYS A 30 -0.84 15.87 10.09
CA LYS A 30 0.43 16.64 10.04
C LYS A 30 1.47 16.05 9.11
N ILE A 31 1.39 14.76 8.83
CA ILE A 31 2.32 14.04 7.94
C ILE A 31 1.71 13.71 6.57
N GLY A 32 0.51 14.19 6.29
CA GLY A 32 -0.20 14.00 5.02
C GLY A 32 -0.26 15.26 4.18
N ILE A 33 -0.28 15.09 2.87
CA ILE A 33 -0.49 16.17 1.91
C ILE A 33 -1.92 16.08 1.41
N PRO A 34 -2.75 17.14 1.57
CA PRO A 34 -4.09 17.15 1.03
C PRO A 34 -4.06 17.21 -0.50
N VAL A 35 -4.84 16.34 -1.12
CA VAL A 35 -5.00 16.19 -2.56
C VAL A 35 -6.48 16.36 -2.89
N ASP A 36 -6.85 17.48 -3.46
CA ASP A 36 -8.23 17.88 -3.71
C ASP A 36 -8.75 17.46 -5.09
N LYS A 37 -7.85 17.04 -5.99
CA LYS A 37 -8.19 16.72 -7.39
C LYS A 37 -7.26 15.67 -8.00
N ARG A 38 -7.73 15.11 -9.10
CA ARG A 38 -6.90 14.35 -10.06
C ARG A 38 -6.45 15.28 -11.17
N ALA A 39 -5.17 15.22 -11.49
CA ALA A 39 -4.58 15.82 -12.68
C ALA A 39 -4.39 14.73 -13.74
N ILE A 40 -5.25 14.67 -14.73
CA ILE A 40 -5.25 13.65 -15.78
C ILE A 40 -4.45 14.16 -16.96
N HIS A 41 -3.30 13.55 -17.21
CA HIS A 41 -2.39 13.86 -18.30
C HIS A 41 -2.76 13.09 -19.54
N LEU A 42 -3.34 13.75 -20.53
CA LEU A 42 -3.69 13.15 -21.80
C LEU A 42 -2.44 12.95 -22.68
N GLN A 43 -2.52 12.03 -23.63
CA GLN A 43 -1.37 11.73 -24.51
C GLN A 43 -1.04 12.88 -25.47
N ASP A 44 -2.00 13.77 -25.76
CA ASP A 44 -1.79 14.99 -26.55
C ASP A 44 -1.17 16.15 -25.75
N GLY A 45 -0.77 15.90 -24.51
CA GLY A 45 -0.15 16.87 -23.59
C GLY A 45 -1.15 17.76 -22.85
N LYS A 46 -2.46 17.60 -23.06
CA LYS A 46 -3.47 18.35 -22.30
C LYS A 46 -3.61 17.81 -20.91
N LEU A 47 -3.90 18.70 -19.98
CA LEU A 47 -4.13 18.41 -18.57
C LEU A 47 -5.59 18.69 -18.22
N ASN A 48 -6.29 17.66 -17.71
CA ASN A 48 -7.66 17.77 -17.24
C ASN A 48 -7.69 17.57 -15.73
N TYR A 49 -8.45 18.42 -15.03
CA TYR A 49 -8.63 18.30 -13.59
C TYR A 49 -10.01 17.75 -13.23
N GLN A 50 -10.03 16.85 -12.25
CA GLN A 50 -11.25 16.31 -11.67
C GLN A 50 -11.16 16.43 -10.13
N TYR A 51 -12.02 17.27 -9.55
CA TYR A 51 -12.07 17.47 -8.11
C TYR A 51 -12.77 16.31 -7.38
N TYR A 52 -12.35 16.01 -6.14
CA TYR A 52 -12.87 14.92 -5.31
C TYR A 52 -14.12 15.31 -4.52
N GLY A 53 -14.99 16.06 -5.00
CA GLY A 53 -16.21 16.43 -4.31
C GLY A 53 -16.37 17.93 -4.17
N LYS A 54 -16.85 18.38 -2.99
CA LYS A 54 -17.07 19.81 -2.73
C LYS A 54 -15.77 20.51 -2.32
N GLU A 55 -15.80 21.83 -2.36
CA GLU A 55 -14.71 22.66 -1.86
C GLU A 55 -14.35 22.28 -0.41
N GLY A 56 -13.08 22.03 -0.15
CA GLY A 56 -12.57 21.56 1.14
C GLY A 56 -12.51 20.04 1.32
N GLU A 57 -13.08 19.25 0.43
CA GLU A 57 -12.95 17.79 0.46
C GLU A 57 -11.66 17.36 -0.26
N ALA A 58 -10.86 16.54 0.42
CA ALA A 58 -9.59 16.04 -0.11
C ALA A 58 -9.30 14.61 0.40
N ILE A 59 -8.60 13.85 -0.42
CA ILE A 59 -7.86 12.67 0.05
C ILE A 59 -6.47 13.13 0.50
N PHE A 60 -5.74 12.29 1.23
CA PHE A 60 -4.39 12.66 1.68
C PHE A 60 -3.35 11.70 1.16
N SER A 61 -2.29 12.25 0.56
CA SER A 61 -1.10 11.47 0.23
C SER A 61 -0.24 11.28 1.48
N LEU A 62 0.10 10.04 1.79
CA LEU A 62 0.91 9.66 2.94
C LEU A 62 2.07 8.76 2.51
N SER A 63 3.27 9.07 2.94
CA SER A 63 4.38 8.14 2.82
C SER A 63 4.13 6.94 3.75
N ARG A 64 4.10 5.72 3.19
CA ARG A 64 3.90 4.49 3.96
C ARG A 64 4.91 4.33 5.09
N GLY A 65 6.18 4.64 4.83
CA GLY A 65 7.24 4.52 5.85
C GLY A 65 7.07 5.52 6.98
N VAL A 66 6.69 6.77 6.67
CA VAL A 66 6.44 7.81 7.68
C VAL A 66 5.21 7.47 8.51
N LEU A 67 4.12 7.04 7.86
CA LEU A 67 2.90 6.60 8.55
C LEU A 67 3.18 5.43 9.50
N ASN A 68 3.83 4.37 9.03
CA ASN A 68 4.15 3.21 9.87
C ASN A 68 4.97 3.59 11.10
N ARG A 69 6.01 4.42 10.93
CA ARG A 69 6.82 4.89 12.06
C ARG A 69 5.97 5.67 13.06
N LYS A 70 5.20 6.64 12.56
CA LYS A 70 4.36 7.48 13.42
C LYS A 70 3.31 6.64 14.17
N MET A 71 2.70 5.63 13.54
CA MET A 71 1.75 4.73 14.18
C MET A 71 2.40 3.87 15.26
N VAL A 72 3.62 3.37 15.03
CA VAL A 72 4.38 2.63 16.04
C VAL A 72 4.71 3.54 17.23
N ASP A 73 5.26 4.74 16.98
CA ASP A 73 5.61 5.70 18.04
C ASP A 73 4.39 6.06 18.91
N LEU A 74 3.22 6.27 18.28
CA LEU A 74 1.98 6.57 18.99
C LEU A 74 1.48 5.37 19.81
N ALA A 75 1.53 4.16 19.26
CA ALA A 75 1.10 2.96 19.96
C ALA A 75 2.04 2.61 21.15
N GLU A 76 3.36 2.79 21.00
CA GLU A 76 4.30 2.66 22.11
C GLU A 76 4.01 3.66 23.24
N ALA A 77 3.65 4.89 22.89
CA ALA A 77 3.27 5.91 23.88
C ALA A 77 2.01 5.53 24.68
N GLU A 78 1.10 4.76 24.08
CA GLU A 78 -0.08 4.18 24.75
C GLU A 78 0.21 2.85 25.48
N GLY A 79 1.48 2.42 25.53
CA GLY A 79 1.91 1.24 26.28
C GLY A 79 1.85 -0.08 25.51
N VAL A 80 1.69 -0.05 24.17
CA VAL A 80 1.77 -1.25 23.34
C VAL A 80 3.22 -1.72 23.28
N GLU A 81 3.47 -2.98 23.56
CA GLU A 81 4.79 -3.60 23.44
C GLU A 81 5.04 -4.08 22.02
N PHE A 82 6.18 -3.69 21.43
CA PHE A 82 6.61 -4.12 20.10
C PHE A 82 7.82 -5.04 20.18
N PHE A 83 7.74 -6.15 19.48
CA PHE A 83 8.83 -7.12 19.35
C PHE A 83 9.29 -7.16 17.89
N PHE A 84 10.30 -6.36 17.55
CA PHE A 84 10.87 -6.30 16.21
C PHE A 84 11.78 -7.50 15.93
N GLU A 85 12.02 -7.80 14.65
CA GLU A 85 12.87 -8.91 14.16
C GLU A 85 12.44 -10.29 14.65
N ARG A 86 11.17 -10.42 15.07
CA ARG A 86 10.57 -11.68 15.50
C ARG A 86 9.57 -12.15 14.46
N LYS A 87 9.87 -13.25 13.80
CA LYS A 87 9.04 -13.80 12.75
C LYS A 87 8.16 -14.93 13.26
N ILE A 88 6.87 -14.79 13.05
CA ILE A 88 5.91 -15.85 13.34
C ILE A 88 5.88 -16.82 12.16
N TRP A 89 6.20 -18.09 12.46
CA TRP A 89 6.25 -19.15 11.46
C TRP A 89 4.99 -20.02 11.42
N ASP A 90 4.33 -20.19 12.54
CA ASP A 90 3.11 -21.00 12.64
C ASP A 90 2.20 -20.49 13.77
N VAL A 91 0.95 -20.97 13.76
CA VAL A 91 -0.04 -20.71 14.80
C VAL A 91 -0.85 -21.96 15.11
N THR A 92 -1.05 -22.23 16.40
CA THR A 92 -2.00 -23.24 16.86
C THR A 92 -3.33 -22.55 17.13
N LEU A 93 -4.28 -22.69 16.19
CA LEU A 93 -5.52 -21.92 16.17
C LEU A 93 -6.37 -22.06 17.44
N ALA A 94 -6.52 -23.31 17.94
CA ALA A 94 -7.40 -23.61 19.09
C ALA A 94 -6.94 -22.97 20.40
N SER A 95 -5.64 -22.73 20.56
CA SER A 95 -5.04 -22.17 21.77
C SER A 95 -4.52 -20.73 21.61
N ALA A 96 -4.68 -20.12 20.44
CA ALA A 96 -4.06 -18.83 20.10
C ALA A 96 -2.56 -18.78 20.40
N THR A 97 -1.86 -19.89 20.11
CA THR A 97 -0.43 -20.02 20.33
C THR A 97 0.34 -19.69 19.08
N LEU A 98 1.26 -18.71 19.14
CA LEU A 98 2.16 -18.35 18.06
C LEU A 98 3.51 -19.08 18.25
N TRP A 99 4.11 -19.43 17.13
CA TRP A 99 5.41 -20.06 17.06
C TRP A 99 6.38 -19.11 16.34
N GLU A 100 7.32 -18.54 17.10
CA GLU A 100 8.34 -17.63 16.58
C GLU A 100 9.71 -18.29 16.48
N GLY A 101 10.54 -17.83 15.53
CA GLY A 101 11.91 -18.31 15.36
C GLY A 101 12.67 -17.49 14.34
N GLU A 102 14.00 -17.63 14.33
CA GLU A 102 14.87 -16.94 13.38
C GLU A 102 14.71 -17.50 11.96
N THR A 103 14.55 -18.81 11.82
CA THR A 103 14.41 -19.50 10.53
C THR A 103 13.22 -20.47 10.52
N GLU A 104 12.76 -20.81 9.33
CA GLU A 104 11.64 -21.73 9.15
C GLU A 104 11.95 -23.16 9.60
N GLN A 105 13.22 -23.58 9.59
CA GLN A 105 13.68 -24.91 10.00
C GLN A 105 14.36 -24.89 11.38
N GLY A 106 14.37 -23.75 12.06
CA GLY A 106 15.01 -23.60 13.36
C GLY A 106 14.15 -24.04 14.54
N ASP A 107 14.69 -23.91 15.72
CA ASP A 107 13.94 -24.09 16.97
C ASP A 107 12.97 -22.90 17.12
N TRP A 108 11.71 -23.22 17.39
CA TRP A 108 10.67 -22.21 17.59
C TRP A 108 10.32 -22.07 19.05
N THR A 109 10.09 -20.83 19.46
CA THR A 109 9.61 -20.49 20.80
C THR A 109 8.10 -20.39 20.80
N GLU A 110 7.47 -20.99 21.78
CA GLU A 110 6.02 -20.95 21.99
C GLU A 110 5.61 -19.66 22.71
N LEU A 111 4.65 -18.92 22.13
CA LEU A 111 4.04 -17.73 22.70
C LEU A 111 2.53 -17.91 22.81
N LYS A 112 1.99 -17.84 24.03
CA LYS A 112 0.55 -18.05 24.30
C LYS A 112 -0.16 -16.73 24.53
N TYR A 113 -1.28 -16.55 23.87
CA TYR A 113 -2.13 -15.38 23.97
C TYR A 113 -3.60 -15.77 24.15
N ASP A 114 -4.40 -14.87 24.69
CA ASP A 114 -5.84 -15.04 24.80
C ASP A 114 -6.50 -14.89 23.43
N LYS A 115 -6.08 -13.88 22.64
CA LYS A 115 -6.56 -13.58 21.31
C LYS A 115 -5.40 -13.16 20.40
N VAL A 116 -5.52 -13.44 19.11
CA VAL A 116 -4.53 -13.09 18.08
C VAL A 116 -5.23 -12.41 16.92
N PHE A 117 -4.77 -11.22 16.56
CA PHE A 117 -5.18 -10.53 15.33
C PHE A 117 -4.09 -10.70 14.28
N GLY A 118 -4.43 -11.41 13.18
CA GLY A 118 -3.54 -11.63 12.06
C GLY A 118 -3.57 -10.44 11.11
N ALA A 119 -2.56 -9.57 11.18
CA ALA A 119 -2.32 -8.45 10.28
C ALA A 119 -1.03 -8.65 9.46
N ASP A 120 -0.72 -9.90 9.15
CA ASP A 120 0.54 -10.36 8.56
C ASP A 120 0.54 -10.33 7.02
N GLY A 121 -0.40 -9.57 6.42
CA GLY A 121 -0.39 -9.17 5.01
C GLY A 121 -0.91 -10.22 4.03
N ALA A 122 -0.78 -9.93 2.74
CA ALA A 122 -1.35 -10.73 1.66
C ALA A 122 -0.88 -12.19 1.65
N PHE A 123 0.29 -12.50 2.17
CA PHE A 123 0.84 -13.86 2.29
C PHE A 123 0.79 -14.40 3.72
N SER A 124 -0.29 -14.07 4.44
CA SER A 124 -0.54 -14.40 5.83
C SER A 124 -0.29 -15.88 6.18
N ARG A 125 0.55 -16.09 7.20
CA ARG A 125 0.78 -17.41 7.78
C ARG A 125 -0.43 -17.88 8.59
N ILE A 126 -1.08 -16.95 9.29
CA ILE A 126 -2.29 -17.26 10.08
C ILE A 126 -3.40 -17.72 9.17
N ARG A 127 -3.71 -16.99 8.07
CA ARG A 127 -4.69 -17.42 7.07
C ARG A 127 -4.31 -18.78 6.48
N HIS A 128 -3.04 -19.02 6.14
CA HIS A 128 -2.59 -20.30 5.62
C HIS A 128 -2.90 -21.45 6.58
N ARG A 129 -2.79 -21.22 7.87
CA ARG A 129 -3.17 -22.22 8.87
C ARG A 129 -4.68 -22.43 8.93
N MET A 130 -5.46 -21.34 8.84
CA MET A 130 -6.93 -21.40 8.81
C MET A 130 -7.48 -22.12 7.58
N GLN A 131 -6.79 -22.10 6.45
CA GLN A 131 -7.18 -22.85 5.23
C GLN A 131 -7.26 -24.38 5.44
N ARG A 132 -6.65 -24.91 6.48
CA ARG A 132 -6.71 -26.33 6.82
C ARG A 132 -7.97 -26.70 7.62
N GLN A 133 -8.79 -25.73 7.97
CA GLN A 133 -10.07 -25.96 8.64
C GLN A 133 -11.15 -26.30 7.62
N SER A 134 -12.13 -27.10 8.05
CA SER A 134 -13.32 -27.34 7.22
C SER A 134 -14.11 -26.05 7.03
N MET A 135 -14.73 -25.91 5.86
CA MET A 135 -15.57 -24.75 5.51
C MET A 135 -14.83 -23.41 5.47
N PHE A 136 -13.53 -23.42 5.14
CA PHE A 136 -12.76 -22.22 4.89
C PHE A 136 -12.60 -21.99 3.38
N ASP A 137 -13.19 -20.92 2.89
CA ASP A 137 -13.08 -20.50 1.50
C ASP A 137 -11.84 -19.64 1.29
N TYR A 138 -11.10 -19.89 0.22
CA TYR A 138 -9.93 -19.10 -0.16
C TYR A 138 -9.77 -18.99 -1.66
N SER A 139 -9.47 -17.78 -2.12
CA SER A 139 -9.10 -17.51 -3.51
C SER A 139 -7.87 -16.61 -3.54
N GLN A 140 -6.92 -16.97 -4.40
CA GLN A 140 -5.74 -16.16 -4.72
C GLN A 140 -5.65 -16.03 -6.23
N GLU A 141 -5.58 -14.80 -6.71
CA GLU A 141 -5.47 -14.50 -8.13
C GLU A 141 -4.32 -13.52 -8.35
N PHE A 142 -3.32 -13.93 -9.13
CA PHE A 142 -2.28 -13.04 -9.61
C PHE A 142 -2.72 -12.33 -10.89
N MET A 143 -2.58 -11.02 -10.90
CA MET A 143 -2.88 -10.24 -12.10
C MET A 143 -1.76 -10.36 -13.13
N LYS A 144 -2.13 -10.23 -14.41
CA LYS A 144 -1.16 -10.10 -15.52
C LYS A 144 -0.55 -8.70 -15.61
N ILE A 145 -0.85 -7.85 -14.64
CA ILE A 145 -0.33 -6.49 -14.50
C ILE A 145 0.59 -6.46 -13.28
N GLY A 146 1.75 -5.88 -13.44
CA GLY A 146 2.66 -5.56 -12.36
C GLY A 146 2.79 -4.06 -12.16
N TYR A 147 3.65 -3.67 -11.23
CA TYR A 147 3.99 -2.28 -11.04
C TYR A 147 5.47 -2.08 -10.76
N LYS A 148 5.94 -0.88 -11.05
CA LYS A 148 7.31 -0.44 -10.78
C LYS A 148 7.31 1.00 -10.28
N GLU A 149 8.15 1.28 -9.28
CA GLU A 149 8.30 2.61 -8.72
C GLU A 149 9.29 3.44 -9.53
N LEU A 150 8.91 4.70 -9.78
CA LEU A 150 9.73 5.74 -10.38
C LEU A 150 9.69 6.99 -9.47
N HIS A 151 10.55 7.96 -9.71
CA HIS A 151 10.68 9.12 -8.84
C HIS A 151 10.76 10.42 -9.63
N ILE A 152 9.99 11.43 -9.17
CA ILE A 152 10.11 12.82 -9.60
C ILE A 152 10.79 13.58 -8.45
N PRO A 153 12.03 14.02 -8.57
CA PRO A 153 12.67 14.82 -7.53
C PRO A 153 12.09 16.24 -7.49
N ALA A 154 12.17 16.90 -6.33
CA ALA A 154 11.94 18.32 -6.25
C ALA A 154 12.95 19.10 -7.13
N ASN A 155 12.66 20.36 -7.44
CA ASN A 155 13.61 21.27 -8.06
C ASN A 155 14.81 21.55 -7.14
N ALA A 156 15.89 22.10 -7.68
CA ALA A 156 17.08 22.43 -6.91
C ALA A 156 16.86 23.44 -5.78
N ASP A 157 15.82 24.27 -5.89
CA ASP A 157 15.38 25.23 -4.87
C ASP A 157 14.40 24.62 -3.84
N GLY A 158 14.11 23.30 -3.95
CA GLY A 158 13.17 22.59 -3.10
C GLY A 158 11.70 22.74 -3.51
N SER A 159 11.38 23.50 -4.56
CA SER A 159 10.00 23.60 -5.07
C SER A 159 9.56 22.33 -5.80
N PRO A 160 8.25 22.02 -5.84
CA PRO A 160 7.75 20.87 -6.57
C PRO A 160 7.79 21.12 -8.09
N LYS A 161 8.02 20.06 -8.88
CA LYS A 161 7.99 20.12 -10.35
C LYS A 161 6.61 20.12 -10.96
N ILE A 162 5.65 19.55 -10.24
CA ILE A 162 4.23 19.46 -10.63
C ILE A 162 3.37 19.76 -9.40
N ASP A 163 2.06 19.91 -9.57
CA ASP A 163 1.14 20.29 -8.49
C ASP A 163 1.06 19.24 -7.36
N ILE A 164 1.47 19.61 -6.15
CA ILE A 164 1.47 18.73 -4.97
C ILE A 164 0.07 18.37 -4.45
N HIS A 165 -0.94 19.18 -4.77
CA HIS A 165 -2.32 18.98 -4.35
C HIS A 165 -3.14 18.17 -5.35
N SER A 166 -2.46 17.51 -6.30
CA SER A 166 -3.07 16.65 -7.31
C SER A 166 -2.57 15.21 -7.22
N LEU A 167 -3.49 14.25 -7.38
CA LEU A 167 -3.12 12.91 -7.82
C LEU A 167 -2.89 12.95 -9.31
N HIS A 168 -1.64 12.86 -9.74
CA HIS A 168 -1.28 12.82 -11.15
C HIS A 168 -1.52 11.44 -11.74
N ILE A 169 -2.25 11.36 -12.87
CA ILE A 169 -2.55 10.12 -13.57
C ILE A 169 -2.30 10.31 -15.06
N TRP A 170 -1.51 9.42 -15.64
CA TRP A 170 -1.27 9.29 -17.08
C TRP A 170 -1.92 7.99 -17.57
N PRO A 171 -3.22 7.98 -17.92
CA PRO A 171 -3.89 6.77 -18.40
C PRO A 171 -3.52 6.47 -19.84
N ARG A 172 -3.19 5.21 -20.15
CA ARG A 172 -2.74 4.75 -21.48
C ARG A 172 -3.34 3.38 -21.83
N GLY A 173 -4.66 3.28 -21.82
CA GLY A 173 -5.36 2.02 -22.12
C GLY A 173 -5.15 0.96 -21.04
N ASN A 174 -4.26 0.00 -21.31
CA ASN A 174 -3.98 -1.12 -20.38
C ASN A 174 -2.78 -0.89 -19.46
N PHE A 175 -2.19 0.30 -19.46
CA PHE A 175 -1.15 0.71 -18.53
C PHE A 175 -1.35 2.17 -18.12
N MET A 176 -0.77 2.55 -16.98
CA MET A 176 -0.84 3.93 -16.49
C MET A 176 0.35 4.25 -15.59
N LEU A 177 0.71 5.52 -15.57
CA LEU A 177 1.60 6.08 -14.57
C LEU A 177 0.75 6.90 -13.58
N MET A 178 1.06 6.77 -12.30
CA MET A 178 0.46 7.58 -11.23
C MET A 178 1.57 8.27 -10.44
N GLY A 179 1.29 9.47 -9.92
CA GLY A 179 2.23 10.22 -9.08
C GLY A 179 1.53 10.87 -7.88
N LEU A 180 2.10 10.67 -6.71
CA LEU A 180 1.67 11.27 -5.44
C LEU A 180 2.83 11.99 -4.76
N ALA A 181 2.55 13.17 -4.21
CA ALA A 181 3.53 14.03 -3.58
C ALA A 181 4.03 13.47 -2.24
N ASN A 182 5.29 13.75 -1.94
CA ASN A 182 5.96 13.56 -0.66
C ASN A 182 6.16 14.90 0.05
N LEU A 183 6.38 14.88 1.37
CA LEU A 183 6.59 16.08 2.19
C LEU A 183 7.81 16.93 1.78
N ASP A 184 8.76 16.36 1.07
CA ASP A 184 9.94 17.03 0.51
C ASP A 184 9.70 17.64 -0.89
N ASN A 185 8.44 17.73 -1.32
CA ASN A 185 8.03 18.18 -2.65
C ASN A 185 8.48 17.30 -3.83
N SER A 186 9.01 16.13 -3.55
CA SER A 186 9.20 15.07 -4.55
C SER A 186 7.92 14.29 -4.77
N PHE A 187 7.91 13.39 -5.79
CA PHE A 187 6.77 12.49 -6.02
C PHE A 187 7.25 11.05 -6.13
N THR A 188 6.52 10.16 -5.48
CA THR A 188 6.60 8.74 -5.76
C THR A 188 5.64 8.42 -6.89
N CYS A 189 6.19 7.90 -7.99
CA CYS A 189 5.41 7.50 -9.14
C CYS A 189 5.33 5.98 -9.22
N THR A 190 4.18 5.48 -9.66
CA THR A 190 3.94 4.05 -9.87
C THR A 190 3.51 3.81 -11.31
N LEU A 191 4.34 3.09 -12.06
CA LEU A 191 4.00 2.62 -13.39
C LEU A 191 3.33 1.25 -13.26
N PHE A 192 2.06 1.16 -13.63
CA PHE A 192 1.30 -0.08 -13.77
C PHE A 192 1.25 -0.47 -15.24
N MET A 193 1.69 -1.67 -15.58
CA MET A 193 1.60 -2.18 -16.95
C MET A 193 1.62 -3.71 -16.99
N PRO A 194 1.23 -4.33 -18.14
CA PRO A 194 1.35 -5.77 -18.32
C PRO A 194 2.75 -6.29 -18.05
N ILE A 195 2.84 -7.51 -17.51
CA ILE A 195 4.12 -8.19 -17.34
C ILE A 195 4.70 -8.60 -18.69
N GLU A 196 3.85 -9.21 -19.53
CA GLU A 196 4.19 -9.83 -20.82
C GLU A 196 3.45 -9.13 -21.96
N GLY A 197 3.97 -9.23 -23.17
CA GLY A 197 3.36 -8.71 -24.40
C GLY A 197 4.09 -7.51 -24.98
N GLU A 198 3.48 -6.83 -25.97
CA GLU A 198 4.13 -5.78 -26.75
C GLU A 198 4.52 -4.57 -25.91
N ASN A 199 3.58 -4.02 -25.13
CA ASN A 199 3.81 -2.90 -24.20
C ASN A 199 3.81 -3.43 -22.76
N SER A 200 4.93 -4.01 -22.34
CA SER A 200 5.03 -4.73 -21.08
C SER A 200 6.39 -4.52 -20.42
N PHE A 201 6.52 -4.90 -19.14
CA PHE A 201 7.82 -4.87 -18.47
C PHE A 201 8.86 -5.75 -19.18
N GLU A 202 8.46 -6.89 -19.73
CA GLU A 202 9.37 -7.80 -20.46
C GLU A 202 9.82 -7.23 -21.82
N SER A 203 9.02 -6.38 -22.45
CA SER A 203 9.37 -5.77 -23.72
C SER A 203 10.43 -4.66 -23.58
N LEU A 204 10.50 -4.00 -22.41
CA LEU A 204 11.41 -2.87 -22.13
C LEU A 204 12.76 -3.34 -21.59
N THR A 205 13.53 -4.03 -22.42
CA THR A 205 14.76 -4.74 -22.03
C THR A 205 16.01 -3.89 -21.95
N ASN A 206 16.00 -2.68 -22.52
CA ASN A 206 17.15 -1.78 -22.58
C ASN A 206 16.74 -0.31 -22.57
N GLU A 207 17.71 0.58 -22.39
CA GLU A 207 17.51 2.03 -22.30
C GLU A 207 16.81 2.60 -23.53
N GLU A 208 17.23 2.22 -24.74
CA GLU A 208 16.69 2.74 -26.00
C GLU A 208 15.16 2.46 -26.09
N LYS A 209 14.74 1.22 -25.81
CA LYS A 209 13.32 0.84 -25.80
C LYS A 209 12.54 1.58 -24.72
N LEU A 210 13.11 1.73 -23.52
CA LEU A 210 12.49 2.43 -22.42
C LEU A 210 12.28 3.92 -22.75
N VAL A 211 13.33 4.59 -23.21
CA VAL A 211 13.26 6.02 -23.57
C VAL A 211 12.28 6.24 -24.73
N SER A 212 12.30 5.38 -25.77
CA SER A 212 11.35 5.44 -26.86
C SER A 212 9.91 5.23 -26.39
N PHE A 213 9.68 4.26 -25.51
CA PHE A 213 8.37 4.01 -24.92
C PHE A 213 7.85 5.23 -24.15
N PHE A 214 8.65 5.83 -23.27
CA PHE A 214 8.26 7.01 -22.51
C PHE A 214 8.05 8.23 -23.42
N ALA A 215 8.89 8.43 -24.44
CA ALA A 215 8.71 9.51 -25.42
C ALA A 215 7.39 9.39 -26.19
N ASN A 216 6.94 8.18 -26.47
CA ASN A 216 5.70 7.93 -27.21
C ASN A 216 4.45 8.03 -26.33
N TYR A 217 4.52 7.51 -25.11
CA TYR A 217 3.34 7.38 -24.25
C TYR A 217 3.26 8.40 -23.11
N PHE A 218 4.39 8.92 -22.66
CA PHE A 218 4.49 9.85 -21.54
C PHE A 218 5.42 11.04 -21.87
N PRO A 219 5.20 11.75 -22.99
CA PRO A 219 6.14 12.77 -23.48
C PRO A 219 6.38 13.91 -22.51
N ASP A 220 5.38 14.25 -21.69
CA ASP A 220 5.43 15.30 -20.66
C ASP A 220 6.22 14.89 -19.40
N THR A 221 6.64 13.63 -19.29
CA THR A 221 7.43 13.17 -18.14
C THR A 221 8.95 13.33 -18.32
N LYS A 222 9.42 13.64 -19.52
CA LYS A 222 10.85 13.71 -19.87
C LYS A 222 11.65 14.63 -18.96
N ASP A 223 11.10 15.80 -18.64
CA ASP A 223 11.81 16.81 -17.83
C ASP A 223 11.56 16.64 -16.33
N VAL A 224 10.52 15.88 -15.96
CA VAL A 224 10.17 15.69 -14.55
C VAL A 224 10.72 14.41 -13.95
N ILE A 225 11.01 13.36 -14.75
CA ILE A 225 11.62 12.09 -14.31
C ILE A 225 13.05 11.98 -14.88
N PRO A 226 14.03 12.72 -14.37
CA PRO A 226 15.39 12.76 -14.95
C PRO A 226 16.13 11.41 -14.81
N ASP A 227 15.81 10.64 -13.79
CA ASP A 227 16.46 9.38 -13.46
C ASP A 227 15.68 8.14 -13.95
N LEU A 228 14.83 8.30 -14.97
CA LEU A 228 13.95 7.27 -15.49
C LEU A 228 14.65 5.93 -15.71
N VAL A 229 15.75 5.94 -16.46
CA VAL A 229 16.50 4.73 -16.83
C VAL A 229 17.06 4.03 -15.59
N ARG A 230 17.70 4.82 -14.72
CA ARG A 230 18.27 4.31 -13.46
C ARG A 230 17.19 3.65 -12.59
N ASP A 231 16.08 4.36 -12.37
CA ASP A 231 15.03 3.91 -11.48
C ASP A 231 14.29 2.69 -12.07
N PHE A 232 14.05 2.69 -13.37
CA PHE A 232 13.38 1.57 -14.02
C PHE A 232 14.15 0.25 -13.94
N PHE A 233 15.47 0.28 -14.21
CA PHE A 233 16.27 -0.94 -14.19
C PHE A 233 16.75 -1.34 -12.79
N ARG A 234 16.86 -0.40 -11.86
CA ARG A 234 17.24 -0.67 -10.48
C ARG A 234 16.10 -1.23 -9.65
N ASN A 235 14.87 -0.72 -9.86
CA ASN A 235 13.72 -1.09 -9.04
C ASN A 235 13.12 -2.41 -9.53
N PRO A 236 12.76 -3.34 -8.62
CA PRO A 236 12.12 -4.58 -9.01
C PRO A 236 10.74 -4.32 -9.59
N THR A 237 10.31 -5.19 -10.49
CA THR A 237 8.90 -5.28 -10.89
C THR A 237 8.16 -6.08 -9.84
N SER A 238 7.11 -5.52 -9.28
CA SER A 238 6.25 -6.18 -8.29
C SER A 238 4.97 -6.68 -8.95
N TYR A 239 4.50 -7.83 -8.49
CA TYR A 239 3.26 -8.43 -8.96
C TYR A 239 2.08 -7.98 -8.09
N LEU A 240 0.90 -7.95 -8.70
CA LEU A 240 -0.35 -7.68 -8.01
C LEU A 240 -1.10 -8.98 -7.78
N ALA A 241 -1.62 -9.15 -6.57
CA ALA A 241 -2.44 -10.30 -6.21
C ALA A 241 -3.70 -9.85 -5.47
N ILE A 242 -4.80 -10.55 -5.74
CA ILE A 242 -6.06 -10.41 -5.02
C ILE A 242 -6.19 -11.63 -4.11
N MET A 243 -6.46 -11.39 -2.83
CA MET A 243 -6.73 -12.44 -1.86
C MET A 243 -8.13 -12.27 -1.31
N LYS A 244 -8.88 -13.36 -1.23
CA LYS A 244 -10.21 -13.40 -0.61
C LYS A 244 -10.30 -14.64 0.25
N CYS A 245 -10.85 -14.53 1.45
CA CYS A 245 -11.13 -15.69 2.28
C CYS A 245 -12.36 -15.48 3.15
N PHE A 246 -12.91 -16.57 3.66
CA PHE A 246 -13.98 -16.59 4.63
C PHE A 246 -14.00 -17.96 5.35
N PRO A 247 -14.25 -18.02 6.67
CA PRO A 247 -14.45 -16.89 7.62
C PRO A 247 -13.13 -16.18 7.96
N TRP A 248 -13.23 -14.93 8.45
CA TRP A 248 -12.05 -14.18 8.92
C TRP A 248 -11.70 -14.47 10.37
N THR A 249 -12.50 -15.25 11.05
CA THR A 249 -12.33 -15.58 12.46
C THR A 249 -12.22 -17.09 12.67
N PHE A 250 -11.52 -17.49 13.73
CA PHE A 250 -11.51 -18.85 14.22
C PHE A 250 -11.88 -18.85 15.70
N ASN A 251 -13.08 -19.31 16.00
CA ASN A 251 -13.73 -19.22 17.33
C ASN A 251 -13.65 -17.78 17.86
N ASP A 252 -13.44 -17.66 19.18
CA ASP A 252 -13.20 -16.39 19.88
C ASP A 252 -11.70 -16.04 20.02
N LYS A 253 -10.82 -16.75 19.29
CA LYS A 253 -9.37 -16.71 19.49
C LYS A 253 -8.60 -15.94 18.44
N ILE A 254 -8.98 -16.04 17.18
CA ILE A 254 -8.21 -15.49 16.08
C ILE A 254 -9.10 -14.70 15.14
N ALA A 255 -8.64 -13.52 14.70
CA ALA A 255 -9.25 -12.76 13.61
C ALA A 255 -8.19 -12.27 12.61
N LEU A 256 -8.50 -12.34 11.31
CA LEU A 256 -7.69 -11.75 10.23
C LEU A 256 -8.14 -10.32 9.98
N ILE A 257 -7.18 -9.43 9.68
CA ILE A 257 -7.40 -8.00 9.46
C ILE A 257 -6.62 -7.53 8.24
N GLY A 258 -7.18 -6.64 7.45
CA GLY A 258 -6.52 -6.03 6.30
C GLY A 258 -6.13 -7.05 5.23
N ASP A 259 -4.95 -6.90 4.65
CA ASP A 259 -4.48 -7.76 3.56
C ASP A 259 -4.39 -9.24 3.93
N SER A 260 -4.32 -9.59 5.21
CA SER A 260 -4.38 -10.99 5.65
C SER A 260 -5.75 -11.61 5.39
N ALA A 261 -6.82 -10.82 5.44
CA ALA A 261 -8.19 -11.21 5.16
C ALA A 261 -8.58 -10.99 3.68
N HIS A 262 -8.23 -9.83 3.11
CA HIS A 262 -8.72 -9.38 1.81
C HIS A 262 -7.75 -8.44 1.09
N ALA A 263 -6.62 -8.95 0.60
CA ALA A 263 -5.71 -8.14 -0.21
C ALA A 263 -6.37 -7.74 -1.52
N ILE A 264 -6.36 -6.45 -1.82
CA ILE A 264 -6.97 -5.86 -3.01
C ILE A 264 -5.93 -5.14 -3.87
N VAL A 265 -6.27 -4.90 -5.14
CA VAL A 265 -5.38 -4.19 -6.06
C VAL A 265 -5.24 -2.71 -5.72
N PRO A 266 -4.05 -2.11 -5.90
CA PRO A 266 -3.75 -0.77 -5.44
C PRO A 266 -4.21 0.35 -6.38
N PHE A 267 -4.91 0.07 -7.48
CA PHE A 267 -5.27 1.07 -8.51
C PHE A 267 -6.04 2.28 -7.98
N TYR A 268 -6.77 2.11 -6.89
CA TYR A 268 -7.54 3.18 -6.26
C TYR A 268 -7.02 3.57 -4.87
N GLY A 269 -5.91 2.98 -4.42
CA GLY A 269 -5.33 3.25 -3.10
C GLY A 269 -6.20 2.81 -1.90
N HIS A 270 -7.07 1.81 -2.07
CA HIS A 270 -8.06 1.44 -1.05
C HIS A 270 -7.61 0.38 -0.04
N GLY A 271 -6.47 -0.31 -0.24
CA GLY A 271 -6.03 -1.40 0.65
C GLY A 271 -5.91 -0.97 2.12
N MET A 272 -5.18 0.11 2.38
CA MET A 272 -5.03 0.67 3.72
C MET A 272 -6.38 1.13 4.31
N ASN A 273 -7.21 1.82 3.51
CA ASN A 273 -8.51 2.29 3.96
C ASN A 273 -9.45 1.15 4.34
N ALA A 274 -9.42 0.03 3.60
CA ALA A 274 -10.17 -1.18 3.93
C ALA A 274 -9.68 -1.80 5.26
N GLY A 275 -8.36 -1.88 5.46
CA GLY A 275 -7.80 -2.38 6.72
C GLY A 275 -8.15 -1.49 7.92
N PHE A 276 -8.20 -0.17 7.76
CA PHE A 276 -8.68 0.74 8.81
C PHE A 276 -10.19 0.59 9.05
N GLU A 277 -10.99 0.37 8.01
CA GLU A 277 -12.42 0.09 8.13
C GLU A 277 -12.67 -1.21 8.91
N ASP A 278 -11.85 -2.26 8.71
CA ASP A 278 -11.92 -3.48 9.52
C ASP A 278 -11.76 -3.17 11.02
N ILE A 279 -10.81 -2.29 11.37
CA ILE A 279 -10.60 -1.89 12.77
C ILE A 279 -11.81 -1.13 13.34
N THR A 280 -12.40 -0.22 12.56
CA THR A 280 -13.62 0.49 12.97
C THR A 280 -14.75 -0.51 13.27
N ILE A 281 -15.02 -1.44 12.35
CA ILE A 281 -16.07 -2.45 12.52
C ILE A 281 -15.75 -3.39 13.68
N LEU A 282 -14.51 -3.84 13.80
CA LEU A 282 -14.08 -4.70 14.90
C LEU A 282 -14.31 -4.01 16.27
N ASN A 283 -13.92 -2.73 16.39
CA ASN A 283 -14.10 -1.96 17.60
C ASN A 283 -15.61 -1.80 17.95
N GLU A 284 -16.44 -1.50 16.97
CA GLU A 284 -17.90 -1.42 17.14
C GLU A 284 -18.49 -2.75 17.65
N LEU A 285 -18.06 -3.88 17.07
CA LEU A 285 -18.50 -5.21 17.52
C LEU A 285 -18.01 -5.54 18.94
N MET A 286 -16.76 -5.23 19.27
CA MET A 286 -16.20 -5.48 20.61
C MET A 286 -16.88 -4.64 21.70
N GLN A 287 -17.48 -3.49 21.37
CA GLN A 287 -18.24 -2.67 22.32
C GLN A 287 -19.65 -3.19 22.56
N GLN A 288 -20.18 -4.04 21.68
CA GLN A 288 -21.54 -4.60 21.79
C GLN A 288 -21.58 -5.87 22.65
N TYR A 289 -20.46 -6.52 22.88
CA TYR A 289 -20.31 -7.78 23.61
C TYR A 289 -19.28 -7.68 24.74
#